data_8245013364b0d1fad38391a4d2fbbfba
#
_entry.id   8245013364b0d1fad38391a4d2fbbfba
#
_cell.length_a   1.000
_cell.length_b   1.000
_cell.length_c   1.000
_cell.angle_alpha   90.00
_cell.angle_beta   90.00
_cell.angle_gamma   90.00
#
_symmetry.space_group_name_H-M   'P 1'
#
loop_
_entity.id
_entity.type
_entity.pdbx_description
1 polymer ?
#
loop_
_entity_poly.entity_id
_entity_poly.type
_entity_poly.pdbx_seq_one_letter_code
_entity_poly.pdbx_strand_id
1 'polypeptide(L)'
;MVQPVNHDPITLGRRSLPASPEDASTGQDLLDTLQAHEAECVGMAANIIGVHKRIIAVNDEGTYRLMYNPEIIKKSGNYETEEGCLSLPGVRKTARWKTIKVRFLNENFSLRIKTFTGFTAQIIQHEIDHCDGVLI
;
A
#
# COMPACT_ATOMS: atom_id res chain seq x y z
N MET A 1 3.03 13.77 9.90
CA MET A 1 1.91 13.98 10.85
C MET A 1 0.89 12.86 10.70
N VAL A 2 0.47 12.29 11.81
CA VAL A 2 -0.57 11.25 11.81
C VAL A 2 -1.89 11.83 11.30
N GLN A 3 -2.54 11.14 10.34
CA GLN A 3 -3.80 11.56 9.75
C GLN A 3 -4.92 10.59 10.16
N PRO A 4 -6.19 11.06 10.20
CA PRO A 4 -7.31 10.17 10.46
C PRO A 4 -7.51 9.16 9.31
N VAL A 5 -7.93 7.95 9.67
CA VAL A 5 -8.20 6.87 8.72
C VAL A 5 -9.54 7.08 8.05
N ASN A 6 -9.56 7.00 6.72
CA ASN A 6 -10.77 7.08 5.90
C ASN A 6 -11.52 5.74 5.92
N HIS A 7 -12.82 5.77 6.21
CA HIS A 7 -13.70 4.60 6.24
C HIS A 7 -14.80 4.64 5.17
N ASP A 8 -14.76 5.61 4.26
CA ASP A 8 -15.80 5.80 3.24
C ASP A 8 -15.56 4.89 2.03
N PRO A 9 -16.40 3.85 1.80
CA PRO A 9 -16.22 2.94 0.66
C PRO A 9 -16.28 3.64 -0.70
N ILE A 10 -17.04 4.75 -0.81
CA ILE A 10 -17.17 5.47 -2.08
C ILE A 10 -15.83 6.10 -2.47
N THR A 11 -15.19 6.81 -1.54
CA THR A 11 -13.89 7.43 -1.82
C THR A 11 -12.77 6.40 -1.92
N LEU A 12 -12.81 5.33 -1.12
CA LEU A 12 -11.83 4.25 -1.19
C LEU A 12 -11.91 3.48 -2.52
N GLY A 13 -13.06 3.49 -3.19
CA GLY A 13 -13.25 2.89 -4.50
C GLY A 13 -12.74 3.72 -5.67
N ARG A 14 -12.19 4.91 -5.41
CA ARG A 14 -11.59 5.74 -6.46
C ARG A 14 -10.19 5.27 -6.80
N ARG A 15 -9.89 5.31 -8.09
CA ARG A 15 -8.55 5.06 -8.59
C ARG A 15 -7.64 6.24 -8.24
N SER A 16 -6.45 5.97 -7.69
CA SER A 16 -5.48 7.00 -7.33
C SER A 16 -4.66 7.43 -8.55
N LEU A 17 -4.29 8.71 -8.56
CA LEU A 17 -3.47 9.31 -9.62
C LEU A 17 -1.97 9.13 -9.32
N PRO A 18 -1.10 9.21 -10.33
CA PRO A 18 0.34 9.17 -10.09
C PRO A 18 0.79 10.24 -9.09
N ALA A 19 1.74 9.88 -8.25
CA ALA A 19 2.38 10.80 -7.32
C ALA A 19 3.56 11.51 -7.99
N SER A 20 3.90 12.70 -7.45
CA SER A 20 5.04 13.49 -7.87
C SER A 20 5.86 13.92 -6.64
N PRO A 21 7.05 14.54 -6.81
CA PRO A 21 7.83 15.03 -5.66
C PRO A 21 7.07 15.99 -4.73
N GLU A 22 6.05 16.68 -5.25
CA GLU A 22 5.18 17.54 -4.45
C GLU A 22 4.40 16.78 -3.39
N ASP A 23 4.25 15.46 -3.54
CA ASP A 23 3.53 14.59 -2.61
C ASP A 23 4.40 14.06 -1.46
N ALA A 24 5.63 14.55 -1.30
CA ALA A 24 6.56 14.08 -0.28
C ALA A 24 6.00 14.25 1.15
N SER A 25 5.28 15.33 1.42
CA SER A 25 4.65 15.53 2.73
C SER A 25 3.54 14.50 2.99
N THR A 26 2.78 14.13 1.99
CA THR A 26 1.79 13.06 2.09
C THR A 26 2.46 11.70 2.37
N GLY A 27 3.58 11.43 1.71
CA GLY A 27 4.37 10.22 1.98
C GLY A 27 4.83 10.14 3.42
N GLN A 28 5.32 11.25 3.98
CA GLN A 28 5.72 11.29 5.38
C GLN A 28 4.53 11.10 6.32
N ASP A 29 3.40 11.75 6.03
CA ASP A 29 2.17 11.58 6.82
C ASP A 29 1.69 10.12 6.80
N LEU A 30 1.82 9.45 5.66
CA LEU A 30 1.45 8.05 5.51
C LEU A 30 2.33 7.14 6.38
N LEU A 31 3.65 7.37 6.38
CA LEU A 31 4.57 6.64 7.26
C LEU A 31 4.23 6.87 8.73
N ASP A 32 3.99 8.11 9.12
CA ASP A 32 3.66 8.46 10.50
C ASP A 32 2.36 7.79 10.93
N THR A 33 1.35 7.76 10.06
CA THR A 33 0.06 7.14 10.35
C THR A 33 0.19 5.62 10.45
N LEU A 34 0.94 5.00 9.55
CA LEU A 34 1.19 3.56 9.60
C LEU A 34 1.89 3.18 10.91
N GLN A 35 2.91 3.91 11.30
CA GLN A 35 3.65 3.66 12.55
C GLN A 35 2.75 3.83 13.78
N ALA A 36 1.84 4.80 13.76
CA ALA A 36 0.89 5.01 14.84
C ALA A 36 -0.10 3.84 14.99
N HIS A 37 -0.32 3.08 13.93
CA HIS A 37 -1.20 1.91 13.91
C HIS A 37 -0.43 0.58 13.83
N GLU A 38 0.82 0.54 14.24
CA GLU A 38 1.69 -0.64 14.10
C GLU A 38 1.15 -1.91 14.77
N ALA A 39 0.33 -1.75 15.81
CA ALA A 39 -0.28 -2.89 16.52
C ALA A 39 -1.40 -3.56 15.71
N GLU A 40 -1.98 -2.87 14.72
CA GLU A 40 -3.15 -3.33 13.96
C GLU A 40 -2.88 -3.48 12.47
N CYS A 41 -1.80 -2.89 11.95
CA CYS A 41 -1.64 -2.64 10.53
C CYS A 41 -0.18 -2.74 10.10
N VAL A 42 0.06 -3.39 8.97
CA VAL A 42 1.41 -3.62 8.43
C VAL A 42 1.64 -2.92 7.09
N GLY A 43 0.62 -2.28 6.55
CA GLY A 43 0.70 -1.51 5.31
C GLY A 43 -0.45 -0.54 5.20
N MET A 44 -0.27 0.50 4.37
CA MET A 44 -1.27 1.53 4.17
C MET A 44 -1.06 2.22 2.82
N ALA A 45 -2.14 2.51 2.11
CA ALA A 45 -2.11 3.32 0.90
C ALA A 45 -2.61 4.73 1.22
N ALA A 46 -2.23 5.73 0.41
CA ALA A 46 -2.54 7.12 0.68
C ALA A 46 -4.04 7.42 0.70
N ASN A 47 -4.87 6.66 -0.03
CA ASN A 47 -6.33 6.86 0.02
C ASN A 47 -6.92 6.55 1.40
N ILE A 48 -6.23 5.77 2.22
CA ILE A 48 -6.64 5.50 3.60
C ILE A 48 -6.55 6.76 4.47
N ILE A 49 -5.69 7.69 4.13
CA ILE A 49 -5.60 9.01 4.79
C ILE A 49 -6.22 10.12 3.93
N GLY A 50 -7.06 9.76 2.95
CA GLY A 50 -7.86 10.70 2.17
C GLY A 50 -7.16 11.33 0.99
N VAL A 51 -5.99 10.85 0.59
CA VAL A 51 -5.24 11.39 -0.55
C VAL A 51 -5.21 10.36 -1.69
N HIS A 52 -5.80 10.73 -2.83
CA HIS A 52 -5.90 9.84 -4.00
C HIS A 52 -4.67 9.94 -4.89
N LYS A 53 -3.53 9.54 -4.35
CA LYS A 53 -2.23 9.45 -5.05
C LYS A 53 -1.65 8.05 -4.84
N ARG A 54 -0.93 7.56 -5.81
CA ARG A 54 -0.35 6.21 -5.80
C ARG A 54 0.89 6.18 -4.90
N ILE A 55 0.65 6.14 -3.59
CA ILE A 55 1.66 6.09 -2.55
C ILE A 55 1.29 4.98 -1.59
N ILE A 56 2.22 4.09 -1.29
CA ILE A 56 2.04 3.05 -0.26
C ILE A 56 3.18 3.07 0.73
N ALA A 57 2.89 2.68 1.96
CA ALA A 57 3.88 2.44 2.99
C ALA A 57 3.68 1.02 3.52
N VAL A 58 4.76 0.29 3.71
CA VAL A 58 4.71 -1.09 4.19
C VAL A 58 5.76 -1.34 5.26
N ASN A 59 5.43 -2.20 6.21
CA ASN A 59 6.37 -2.72 7.18
C ASN A 59 6.95 -4.02 6.62
N ASP A 60 8.18 -3.95 6.11
CA ASP A 60 8.91 -5.09 5.56
C ASP A 60 9.80 -5.68 6.65
N GLU A 61 9.22 -6.60 7.44
CA GLU A 61 9.93 -7.29 8.53
C GLU A 61 10.62 -6.33 9.51
N GLY A 62 9.95 -5.24 9.86
CA GLY A 62 10.47 -4.21 10.77
C GLY A 62 11.10 -3.01 10.07
N THR A 63 11.34 -3.07 8.78
CA THR A 63 11.83 -1.94 7.98
C THR A 63 10.64 -1.28 7.28
N TYR A 64 10.38 -0.02 7.59
CA TYR A 64 9.33 0.74 6.92
C TYR A 64 9.82 1.21 5.56
N ARG A 65 9.04 0.90 4.51
CA ARG A 65 9.33 1.31 3.13
C ARG A 65 8.22 2.19 2.61
N LEU A 66 8.61 3.28 1.96
CA LEU A 66 7.71 4.18 1.25
C LEU A 66 7.90 3.98 -0.25
N MET A 67 6.81 3.77 -0.97
CA MET A 67 6.85 3.55 -2.41
C MET A 67 5.90 4.50 -3.11
N TYR A 68 6.43 5.30 -4.04
CA TYR A 68 5.65 6.13 -4.95
C TYR A 68 5.47 5.43 -6.28
N ASN A 69 4.26 5.46 -6.81
CA ASN A 69 3.91 4.87 -8.10
C ASN A 69 4.34 3.39 -8.24
N PRO A 70 4.02 2.54 -7.23
CA PRO A 70 4.41 1.13 -7.30
C PRO A 70 3.67 0.43 -8.44
N GLU A 71 4.42 -0.41 -9.16
CA GLU A 71 3.89 -1.21 -10.27
C GLU A 71 4.48 -2.62 -10.21
N ILE A 72 3.62 -3.63 -10.24
CA ILE A 72 4.06 -5.02 -10.29
C ILE A 72 4.38 -5.35 -11.75
N ILE A 73 5.67 -5.60 -12.03
CA ILE A 73 6.15 -5.88 -13.38
C ILE A 73 6.36 -7.38 -13.66
N LYS A 74 6.38 -8.21 -12.61
CA LYS A 74 6.48 -9.67 -12.73
C LYS A 74 5.87 -10.30 -11.48
N LYS A 75 5.22 -11.46 -11.65
CA LYS A 75 4.58 -12.19 -10.55
C LYS A 75 4.55 -13.68 -10.83
N SER A 76 4.61 -14.49 -9.75
CA SER A 76 4.54 -15.95 -9.84
C SER A 76 4.02 -16.56 -8.54
N GLY A 77 3.47 -17.76 -8.63
CA GLY A 77 2.97 -18.51 -7.46
C GLY A 77 1.64 -18.01 -6.94
N ASN A 78 0.58 -18.12 -7.76
CA ASN A 78 -0.79 -17.72 -7.36
C ASN A 78 -1.30 -18.57 -6.18
N TYR A 79 -1.98 -17.93 -5.22
CA TYR A 79 -2.67 -18.61 -4.12
C TYR A 79 -3.86 -17.79 -3.66
N GLU A 80 -4.81 -18.45 -3.00
CA GLU A 80 -5.98 -17.80 -2.40
C GLU A 80 -5.76 -17.59 -0.91
N THR A 81 -6.28 -16.47 -0.38
CA THR A 81 -6.16 -16.10 1.03
C THR A 81 -7.32 -15.19 1.44
N GLU A 82 -7.38 -14.85 2.72
CA GLU A 82 -8.32 -13.87 3.24
C GLU A 82 -7.54 -12.72 3.87
N GLU A 83 -8.03 -11.50 3.68
CA GLU A 83 -7.38 -10.29 4.17
C GLU A 83 -8.39 -9.35 4.80
N GLY A 84 -7.95 -8.64 5.85
CA GLY A 84 -8.66 -7.53 6.45
C GLY A 84 -7.96 -6.21 6.19
N CYS A 85 -8.70 -5.11 6.37
CA CYS A 85 -8.18 -3.76 6.20
C CYS A 85 -8.64 -2.88 7.37
N LEU A 86 -7.78 -1.97 7.82
CA LEU A 86 -8.10 -1.02 8.88
C LEU A 86 -9.32 -0.16 8.55
N SER A 87 -9.50 0.20 7.27
CA SER A 87 -10.58 1.08 6.83
C SER A 87 -11.94 0.42 6.70
N LEU A 88 -11.99 -0.90 6.45
CA LEU A 88 -13.23 -1.62 6.17
C LEU A 88 -13.36 -2.81 7.12
N PRO A 89 -14.57 -3.06 7.67
CA PRO A 89 -14.78 -4.16 8.61
C PRO A 89 -14.76 -5.53 7.91
N GLY A 90 -14.42 -6.56 8.68
CA GLY A 90 -14.43 -7.95 8.23
C GLY A 90 -13.23 -8.33 7.39
N VAL A 91 -13.30 -9.53 6.83
CA VAL A 91 -12.26 -10.07 5.95
C VAL A 91 -12.85 -10.36 4.57
N ARG A 92 -11.97 -10.36 3.55
CA ARG A 92 -12.35 -10.62 2.15
C ARG A 92 -11.43 -11.66 1.56
N LYS A 93 -12.00 -12.55 0.75
CA LYS A 93 -11.21 -13.50 -0.03
C LYS A 93 -10.56 -12.79 -1.20
N THR A 94 -9.31 -13.13 -1.46
CA THR A 94 -8.55 -12.57 -2.56
C THR A 94 -7.50 -13.56 -3.06
N ALA A 95 -7.05 -13.36 -4.30
CA ALA A 95 -5.93 -14.09 -4.87
C ALA A 95 -4.67 -13.23 -4.78
N ARG A 96 -3.56 -13.84 -4.41
CA ARG A 96 -2.25 -13.18 -4.27
C ARG A 96 -1.16 -13.99 -4.96
N TRP A 97 0.00 -13.37 -5.11
CA TRP A 97 1.18 -14.00 -5.70
C TRP A 97 2.27 -14.13 -4.66
N LYS A 98 2.93 -15.28 -4.61
CA LYS A 98 3.98 -15.57 -3.63
C LYS A 98 5.23 -14.73 -3.85
N THR A 99 5.52 -14.41 -5.11
CA THR A 99 6.67 -13.61 -5.51
C THR A 99 6.24 -12.54 -6.49
N ILE A 100 6.66 -11.30 -6.22
CA ILE A 100 6.40 -10.15 -7.10
C ILE A 100 7.68 -9.37 -7.31
N LYS A 101 7.81 -8.78 -8.50
CA LYS A 101 8.86 -7.80 -8.80
C LYS A 101 8.18 -6.46 -9.00
N VAL A 102 8.61 -5.46 -8.24
CA VAL A 102 7.98 -4.16 -8.17
C VAL A 102 8.94 -3.09 -8.66
N ARG A 103 8.45 -2.24 -9.55
CA ARG A 103 9.11 -1.00 -9.94
C ARG A 103 8.44 0.15 -9.19
N PHE A 104 9.22 0.99 -8.53
CA PHE A 104 8.70 2.09 -7.73
C PHE A 104 9.74 3.20 -7.58
N LEU A 105 9.28 4.36 -7.12
CA LEU A 105 10.16 5.43 -6.68
C LEU A 105 10.25 5.39 -5.15
N ASN A 106 11.46 5.47 -4.61
CA ASN A 106 11.67 5.46 -3.16
C ASN A 106 11.39 6.85 -2.55
N GLU A 107 11.70 7.04 -1.28
CA GLU A 107 11.48 8.29 -0.55
C GLU A 107 12.23 9.50 -1.17
N ASN A 108 13.27 9.25 -1.95
CA ASN A 108 14.04 10.28 -2.67
C ASN A 108 13.60 10.41 -4.13
N PHE A 109 12.50 9.77 -4.52
CA PHE A 109 12.03 9.69 -5.92
C PHE A 109 13.07 9.09 -6.87
N SER A 110 13.92 8.23 -6.35
CA SER A 110 14.86 7.44 -7.15
C SER A 110 14.20 6.13 -7.58
N LEU A 111 14.37 5.77 -8.86
CA LEU A 111 13.79 4.53 -9.40
C LEU A 111 14.44 3.31 -8.76
N ARG A 112 13.60 2.38 -8.32
CA ARG A 112 14.00 1.09 -7.77
C ARG A 112 13.20 -0.03 -8.40
N ILE A 113 13.85 -1.16 -8.58
CA ILE A 113 13.21 -2.41 -8.98
C ILE A 113 13.64 -3.47 -7.97
N LYS A 114 12.68 -4.09 -7.30
CA LYS A 114 12.98 -5.05 -6.24
C LYS A 114 11.98 -6.21 -6.26
N THR A 115 12.50 -7.40 -5.94
CA THR A 115 11.68 -8.61 -5.78
C THR A 115 11.32 -8.77 -4.31
N PHE A 116 10.03 -9.04 -4.06
CA PHE A 116 9.51 -9.33 -2.73
C PHE A 116 8.83 -10.69 -2.74
N THR A 117 8.88 -11.38 -1.60
CA THR A 117 8.29 -12.71 -1.43
C THR A 117 7.49 -12.75 -0.13
N GLY A 118 6.68 -13.82 0.02
CA GLY A 118 5.99 -14.11 1.29
C GLY A 118 5.03 -13.02 1.71
N PHE A 119 5.01 -12.75 3.01
CA PHE A 119 4.06 -11.80 3.61
C PHE A 119 4.28 -10.36 3.15
N THR A 120 5.52 -9.92 3.00
CA THR A 120 5.82 -8.59 2.47
C THR A 120 5.23 -8.42 1.07
N ALA A 121 5.37 -9.42 0.20
CA ALA A 121 4.75 -9.39 -1.13
C ALA A 121 3.23 -9.31 -1.03
N GLN A 122 2.62 -10.02 -0.10
CA GLN A 122 1.17 -9.95 0.13
C GLN A 122 0.71 -8.56 0.55
N ILE A 123 1.43 -7.94 1.48
CA ILE A 123 1.14 -6.57 1.94
C ILE A 123 1.18 -5.58 0.77
N ILE A 124 2.24 -5.63 -0.03
CA ILE A 124 2.42 -4.72 -1.16
C ILE A 124 1.28 -4.86 -2.17
N GLN A 125 0.87 -6.08 -2.49
CA GLN A 125 -0.25 -6.33 -3.39
C GLN A 125 -1.56 -5.76 -2.86
N HIS A 126 -1.83 -5.92 -1.57
CA HIS A 126 -3.01 -5.36 -0.92
C HIS A 126 -3.03 -3.84 -1.05
N GLU A 127 -1.90 -3.17 -0.77
CA GLU A 127 -1.84 -1.72 -0.84
C GLU A 127 -1.91 -1.18 -2.28
N ILE A 128 -1.34 -1.90 -3.25
CA ILE A 128 -1.49 -1.53 -4.66
C ILE A 128 -2.96 -1.66 -5.10
N ASP A 129 -3.69 -2.67 -4.61
CA ASP A 129 -5.13 -2.77 -4.87
C ASP A 129 -5.86 -1.52 -4.39
N HIS A 130 -5.53 -0.98 -3.23
CA HIS A 130 -6.12 0.29 -2.77
C HIS A 130 -5.82 1.43 -3.73
N CYS A 131 -4.62 1.50 -4.29
CA CYS A 131 -4.29 2.51 -5.31
C CYS A 131 -5.17 2.36 -6.56
N ASP A 132 -5.59 1.15 -6.88
CA ASP A 132 -6.45 0.87 -8.02
C ASP A 132 -7.95 1.00 -7.69
N GLY A 133 -8.29 1.40 -6.48
CA GLY A 133 -9.67 1.55 -6.03
C GLY A 133 -10.37 0.23 -5.70
N VAL A 134 -9.61 -0.83 -5.49
CA VAL A 134 -10.16 -2.14 -5.11
C VAL A 134 -10.45 -2.16 -3.61
N LEU A 135 -11.68 -2.49 -3.24
CA LEU A 135 -12.11 -2.61 -1.85
C LEU A 135 -11.72 -3.99 -1.30
N ILE A 136 -10.60 -4.04 -0.62
CA ILE A 136 -10.08 -5.28 -0.07
C ILE A 136 -9.83 -5.17 1.44
#